data_c01e8c484f8b1b84b46a6e97d833fa24
#
_entry.id   c01e8c484f8b1b84b46a6e97d833fa24
#
_cell.length_a   1.000
_cell.length_b   1.000
_cell.length_c   1.000
_cell.angle_alpha   90.00
_cell.angle_beta   90.00
_cell.angle_gamma   90.00
#
_symmetry.space_group_name_H-M   'P 1'
#
loop_
_entity.id
_entity.type
_entity.pdbx_description
1 polymer ?
#
loop_
_entity_poly.entity_id
_entity_poly.type
_entity_poly.pdbx_seq_one_letter_code
_entity_poly.pdbx_strand_id
1 'polypeptide(L)'
;MAFDLGVASINEILTEILTYADEKYKNFHSKLIPGNDNVIGLRMPYAKEIARRYANTPLGNEFLASLPHRYYDEDIVHALMLGRLKADAGELKRLVSDFLPYVDNWAVCDSMCANLKNFFKKPSQVYDFVLSSLSSEHSFTVRFGIVSLLNYYIDSEHIDTILGECVRLSHLVEDGVGWRKTPLGVSPYNENYYVNMAIAWLLSFCVVKEYSKAVKLFENRLLTKWVHNKAIQKSIESLRIDKATKEYLKTLKL
;
A
#
# COMPACT_ATOMS: atom_id res chain seq x y z
N MET A 1 -25.90 11.08 -31.58
CA MET A 1 -24.64 11.82 -31.45
C MET A 1 -24.37 12.18 -29.99
N ALA A 2 -23.97 11.22 -29.15
CA ALA A 2 -23.67 11.46 -27.73
C ALA A 2 -22.53 10.56 -27.19
N PHE A 3 -21.65 10.06 -28.09
CA PHE A 3 -20.62 9.09 -27.72
C PHE A 3 -19.19 9.65 -27.72
N ASP A 4 -19.01 10.94 -28.00
CA ASP A 4 -17.65 11.48 -28.28
C ASP A 4 -17.07 12.37 -27.16
N LEU A 5 -17.87 12.74 -26.16
CA LEU A 5 -17.38 13.63 -25.08
C LEU A 5 -16.58 12.90 -23.98
N GLY A 6 -16.87 11.62 -23.72
CA GLY A 6 -16.19 10.88 -22.65
C GLY A 6 -14.75 10.43 -23.02
N VAL A 7 -14.54 10.02 -24.26
CA VAL A 7 -13.21 9.55 -24.71
C VAL A 7 -12.23 10.71 -24.91
N ALA A 8 -12.74 11.90 -25.29
CA ALA A 8 -11.90 13.09 -25.42
C ALA A 8 -11.41 13.63 -24.04
N SER A 9 -12.26 13.52 -23.02
CA SER A 9 -11.97 14.07 -21.68
C SER A 9 -10.95 13.23 -20.87
N ILE A 10 -11.02 11.90 -20.96
CA ILE A 10 -10.04 11.00 -20.29
C ILE A 10 -8.65 11.20 -20.89
N ASN A 11 -8.56 11.48 -22.19
CA ASN A 11 -7.31 11.79 -22.87
C ASN A 11 -6.62 13.06 -22.34
N GLU A 12 -7.35 14.01 -21.72
CA GLU A 12 -6.76 15.25 -21.22
C GLU A 12 -5.83 15.00 -20.01
N ILE A 13 -6.24 14.18 -19.02
CA ILE A 13 -5.38 13.86 -17.86
C ILE A 13 -4.18 13.04 -18.32
N LEU A 14 -4.37 12.03 -19.18
CA LEU A 14 -3.27 11.25 -19.73
C LEU A 14 -2.32 12.13 -20.58
N THR A 15 -2.87 13.04 -21.38
CA THR A 15 -2.07 14.00 -22.17
C THR A 15 -1.21 14.86 -21.25
N GLU A 16 -1.78 15.35 -20.15
CA GLU A 16 -0.99 16.13 -19.17
C GLU A 16 0.08 15.26 -18.51
N ILE A 17 -0.21 14.02 -18.10
CA ILE A 17 0.78 13.09 -17.58
C ILE A 17 1.94 12.92 -18.55
N LEU A 18 1.65 12.72 -19.84
CA LEU A 18 2.64 12.55 -20.90
C LEU A 18 3.53 13.79 -21.11
N THR A 19 3.05 15.00 -20.84
CA THR A 19 3.89 16.22 -20.92
C THR A 19 5.03 16.25 -19.91
N TYR A 20 4.89 15.48 -18.81
CA TYR A 20 5.91 15.37 -17.76
C TYR A 20 6.72 14.07 -17.83
N ALA A 21 6.67 13.35 -18.97
CA ALA A 21 7.46 12.13 -19.17
C ALA A 21 8.96 12.39 -19.01
N ASP A 22 9.60 11.61 -18.13
CA ASP A 22 11.04 11.68 -17.87
C ASP A 22 11.67 10.30 -18.06
N GLU A 23 12.35 10.09 -19.18
CA GLU A 23 12.96 8.81 -19.54
C GLU A 23 14.01 8.35 -18.51
N LYS A 24 14.76 9.28 -17.93
CA LYS A 24 15.76 8.96 -16.92
C LYS A 24 15.09 8.46 -15.63
N TYR A 25 13.99 9.12 -15.23
CA TYR A 25 13.21 8.72 -14.08
C TYR A 25 12.46 7.39 -14.32
N LYS A 26 11.89 7.20 -15.52
CA LYS A 26 11.31 5.93 -15.96
C LYS A 26 12.28 4.78 -15.78
N ASN A 27 13.49 4.90 -16.35
CA ASN A 27 14.53 3.87 -16.29
C ASN A 27 15.00 3.57 -14.83
N PHE A 28 15.00 4.56 -13.97
CA PHE A 28 15.27 4.38 -12.54
C PHE A 28 14.11 3.68 -11.84
N HIS A 29 12.88 4.18 -12.04
CA HIS A 29 11.71 3.73 -11.30
C HIS A 29 11.27 2.32 -11.67
N SER A 30 11.32 1.96 -12.95
CA SER A 30 10.97 0.60 -13.44
C SER A 30 11.80 -0.50 -12.77
N LYS A 31 13.04 -0.20 -12.35
CA LYS A 31 13.87 -1.15 -11.58
C LYS A 31 13.35 -1.40 -10.16
N LEU A 32 12.57 -0.48 -9.60
CA LEU A 32 12.00 -0.57 -8.26
C LEU A 32 10.66 -1.32 -8.25
N ILE A 33 9.98 -1.38 -9.39
CA ILE A 33 8.68 -2.05 -9.60
C ILE A 33 8.78 -3.07 -10.74
N PRO A 34 9.63 -4.10 -10.61
CA PRO A 34 9.87 -5.06 -11.69
C PRO A 34 8.57 -5.78 -12.08
N GLY A 35 8.39 -6.00 -13.39
CA GLY A 35 7.18 -6.59 -13.95
C GLY A 35 6.12 -5.57 -14.35
N ASN A 36 6.33 -4.28 -14.10
CA ASN A 36 5.49 -3.20 -14.59
C ASN A 36 6.23 -2.47 -15.74
N ASP A 37 5.85 -2.80 -16.98
CA ASP A 37 6.52 -2.27 -18.18
C ASP A 37 5.89 -0.95 -18.67
N ASN A 38 4.70 -0.60 -18.15
CA ASN A 38 3.93 0.56 -18.60
C ASN A 38 4.20 1.81 -17.77
N VAL A 39 5.47 2.20 -17.64
CA VAL A 39 5.89 3.39 -16.90
C VAL A 39 6.17 4.54 -17.86
N ILE A 40 5.56 5.70 -17.61
CA ILE A 40 5.80 6.96 -18.37
C ILE A 40 7.01 7.70 -17.76
N GLY A 41 7.13 7.69 -16.43
CA GLY A 41 8.17 8.37 -15.68
C GLY A 41 7.73 9.72 -15.10
N LEU A 42 6.47 9.82 -14.70
CA LEU A 42 5.92 11.00 -14.01
C LEU A 42 6.53 11.11 -12.60
N ARG A 43 7.20 12.22 -12.32
CA ARG A 43 7.75 12.46 -10.98
C ARG A 43 6.65 12.82 -9.99
N MET A 44 6.78 12.34 -8.76
CA MET A 44 5.79 12.51 -7.68
C MET A 44 5.30 13.97 -7.47
N PRO A 45 6.12 15.04 -7.57
CA PRO A 45 5.60 16.41 -7.46
C PRO A 45 4.56 16.73 -8.52
N TYR A 46 4.77 16.34 -9.77
CA TYR A 46 3.81 16.55 -10.87
C TYR A 46 2.56 15.68 -10.71
N ALA A 47 2.73 14.41 -10.31
CA ALA A 47 1.61 13.53 -9.99
C ALA A 47 0.69 14.15 -8.91
N LYS A 48 1.28 14.72 -7.85
CA LYS A 48 0.55 15.42 -6.78
C LYS A 48 -0.18 16.66 -7.28
N GLU A 49 0.42 17.40 -8.21
CA GLU A 49 -0.19 18.59 -8.80
C GLU A 49 -1.37 18.24 -9.71
N ILE A 50 -1.22 17.23 -10.57
CA ILE A 50 -2.30 16.70 -11.42
C ILE A 50 -3.45 16.22 -10.53
N ALA A 51 -3.16 15.37 -9.54
CA ALA A 51 -4.18 14.89 -8.62
C ALA A 51 -4.90 16.03 -7.87
N ARG A 52 -4.19 17.11 -7.49
CA ARG A 52 -4.80 18.28 -6.86
C ARG A 52 -5.73 19.04 -7.80
N ARG A 53 -5.36 19.15 -9.06
CA ARG A 53 -6.12 19.89 -10.08
C ARG A 53 -7.42 19.20 -10.43
N TYR A 54 -7.37 17.90 -10.64
CA TYR A 54 -8.50 17.13 -11.17
C TYR A 54 -9.37 16.48 -10.09
N ALA A 55 -8.88 16.27 -8.86
CA ALA A 55 -9.73 15.76 -7.79
C ALA A 55 -10.95 16.66 -7.56
N ASN A 56 -12.13 16.05 -7.42
CA ASN A 56 -13.42 16.73 -7.26
C ASN A 56 -13.89 17.54 -8.49
N THR A 57 -13.40 17.23 -9.68
CA THR A 57 -13.91 17.76 -10.95
C THR A 57 -14.68 16.67 -11.70
N PRO A 58 -15.61 17.02 -12.63
CA PRO A 58 -16.26 16.02 -13.46
C PRO A 58 -15.28 15.13 -14.22
N LEU A 59 -14.24 15.71 -14.82
CA LEU A 59 -13.19 14.98 -15.53
C LEU A 59 -12.42 14.04 -14.61
N GLY A 60 -12.11 14.47 -13.37
CA GLY A 60 -11.49 13.61 -12.38
C GLY A 60 -12.37 12.44 -11.96
N ASN A 61 -13.70 12.64 -11.84
CA ASN A 61 -14.62 11.55 -11.53
C ASN A 61 -14.71 10.53 -12.67
N GLU A 62 -14.72 10.98 -13.94
CA GLU A 62 -14.65 10.12 -15.11
C GLU A 62 -13.34 9.32 -15.14
N PHE A 63 -12.22 9.97 -14.85
CA PHE A 63 -10.90 9.31 -14.76
C PHE A 63 -10.90 8.22 -13.68
N LEU A 64 -11.40 8.50 -12.47
CA LEU A 64 -11.50 7.52 -11.39
C LEU A 64 -12.42 6.34 -11.73
N ALA A 65 -13.42 6.55 -12.57
CA ALA A 65 -14.34 5.49 -13.02
C ALA A 65 -13.77 4.65 -14.19
N SER A 66 -12.72 5.13 -14.89
CA SER A 66 -12.18 4.49 -16.09
C SER A 66 -11.08 3.47 -15.76
N LEU A 67 -11.44 2.45 -15.01
CA LEU A 67 -10.54 1.33 -14.67
C LEU A 67 -10.68 0.18 -15.67
N PRO A 68 -9.59 -0.57 -15.95
CA PRO A 68 -8.22 -0.37 -15.50
C PRO A 68 -7.50 0.77 -16.22
N HIS A 69 -6.54 1.42 -15.57
CA HIS A 69 -5.64 2.36 -16.24
C HIS A 69 -4.60 1.62 -17.08
N ARG A 70 -4.05 2.31 -18.08
CA ARG A 70 -3.04 1.75 -18.98
C ARG A 70 -1.62 1.85 -18.42
N TYR A 71 -1.33 2.95 -17.71
CA TYR A 71 0.02 3.24 -17.24
C TYR A 71 0.08 3.30 -15.72
N TYR A 72 1.20 2.82 -15.16
CA TYR A 72 1.55 2.96 -13.75
C TYR A 72 1.36 4.39 -13.22
N ASP A 73 1.73 5.38 -14.04
CA ASP A 73 1.66 6.80 -13.64
C ASP A 73 0.21 7.28 -13.50
N GLU A 74 -0.72 6.71 -14.23
CA GLU A 74 -2.16 6.94 -14.06
C GLU A 74 -2.65 6.34 -12.72
N ASP A 75 -2.18 5.13 -12.34
CA ASP A 75 -2.51 4.51 -11.06
C ASP A 75 -1.98 5.34 -9.89
N ILE A 76 -0.78 5.92 -9.99
CA ILE A 76 -0.25 6.86 -9.00
C ILE A 76 -1.14 8.11 -8.88
N VAL A 77 -1.55 8.70 -10.00
CA VAL A 77 -2.45 9.87 -10.01
C VAL A 77 -3.81 9.50 -9.38
N HIS A 78 -4.38 8.35 -9.75
CA HIS A 78 -5.63 7.82 -9.17
C HIS A 78 -5.51 7.69 -7.64
N ALA A 79 -4.48 6.99 -7.15
CA ALA A 79 -4.22 6.80 -5.73
C ALA A 79 -4.11 8.14 -4.96
N LEU A 80 -3.45 9.13 -5.56
CA LEU A 80 -3.31 10.47 -4.99
C LEU A 80 -4.62 11.27 -5.03
N MET A 81 -5.47 11.08 -6.05
CA MET A 81 -6.79 11.71 -6.15
C MET A 81 -7.75 11.20 -5.10
N LEU A 82 -7.79 9.87 -4.83
CA LEU A 82 -8.61 9.29 -3.76
C LEU A 82 -8.38 9.98 -2.41
N GLY A 83 -7.13 10.32 -2.09
CA GLY A 83 -6.77 11.02 -0.86
C GLY A 83 -7.23 12.48 -0.78
N ARG A 84 -7.72 13.05 -1.89
CA ARG A 84 -8.14 14.46 -2.01
C ARG A 84 -9.64 14.64 -2.19
N LEU A 85 -10.37 13.55 -2.36
CA LEU A 85 -11.81 13.62 -2.59
C LEU A 85 -12.54 14.19 -1.36
N LYS A 86 -13.52 15.04 -1.65
CA LYS A 86 -14.48 15.55 -0.68
C LYS A 86 -15.72 14.65 -0.68
N ALA A 87 -15.53 13.41 -0.24
CA ALA A 87 -16.57 12.38 -0.20
C ALA A 87 -16.70 11.83 1.23
N ASP A 88 -17.85 11.24 1.53
CA ASP A 88 -18.03 10.56 2.81
C ASP A 88 -17.26 9.22 2.88
N ALA A 89 -17.25 8.60 4.07
CA ALA A 89 -16.53 7.34 4.27
C ALA A 89 -17.10 6.19 3.44
N GLY A 90 -18.41 6.17 3.17
CA GLY A 90 -19.07 5.15 2.35
C GLY A 90 -18.63 5.23 0.91
N GLU A 91 -18.67 6.41 0.33
CA GLU A 91 -18.23 6.66 -1.05
C GLU A 91 -16.72 6.40 -1.21
N LEU A 92 -15.90 6.84 -0.26
CA LEU A 92 -14.47 6.56 -0.29
C LEU A 92 -14.16 5.05 -0.18
N LYS A 93 -14.90 4.30 0.66
CA LYS A 93 -14.79 2.84 0.73
C LYS A 93 -15.09 2.20 -0.62
N ARG A 94 -16.16 2.63 -1.28
CA ARG A 94 -16.53 2.14 -2.61
C ARG A 94 -15.42 2.38 -3.62
N LEU A 95 -14.95 3.62 -3.75
CA LEU A 95 -13.91 3.99 -4.71
C LEU A 95 -12.57 3.28 -4.45
N VAL A 96 -12.18 3.12 -3.17
CA VAL A 96 -11.00 2.33 -2.80
C VAL A 96 -11.19 0.86 -3.16
N SER A 97 -12.39 0.28 -2.90
CA SER A 97 -12.69 -1.11 -3.24
C SER A 97 -12.67 -1.36 -4.75
N ASP A 98 -13.17 -0.40 -5.54
CA ASP A 98 -13.17 -0.47 -7.01
C ASP A 98 -11.76 -0.44 -7.59
N PHE A 99 -10.84 0.30 -6.96
CA PHE A 99 -9.46 0.46 -7.41
C PHE A 99 -8.52 -0.67 -6.95
N LEU A 100 -8.69 -1.20 -5.72
CA LEU A 100 -7.80 -2.19 -5.12
C LEU A 100 -7.49 -3.41 -6.02
N PRO A 101 -8.43 -3.99 -6.79
CA PRO A 101 -8.14 -5.10 -7.69
C PRO A 101 -7.11 -4.80 -8.79
N TYR A 102 -6.89 -3.54 -9.10
CA TYR A 102 -5.96 -3.08 -10.14
C TYR A 102 -4.61 -2.64 -9.59
N VAL A 103 -4.46 -2.57 -8.27
CA VAL A 103 -3.18 -2.25 -7.62
C VAL A 103 -2.27 -3.47 -7.68
N ASP A 104 -1.20 -3.38 -8.45
CA ASP A 104 -0.29 -4.49 -8.76
C ASP A 104 1.15 -4.29 -8.28
N ASN A 105 1.43 -3.17 -7.59
CA ASN A 105 2.75 -2.85 -7.08
C ASN A 105 2.72 -2.08 -5.77
N TRP A 106 3.84 -2.18 -5.03
CA TRP A 106 3.99 -1.54 -3.72
C TRP A 106 3.97 -0.01 -3.78
N ALA A 107 4.46 0.59 -4.86
CA ALA A 107 4.58 2.04 -4.95
C ALA A 107 3.21 2.72 -5.02
N VAL A 108 2.26 2.17 -5.80
CA VAL A 108 0.86 2.62 -5.85
C VAL A 108 0.18 2.37 -4.52
N CYS A 109 0.27 1.13 -3.98
CA CYS A 109 -0.37 0.74 -2.74
C CYS A 109 0.05 1.63 -1.56
N ASP A 110 1.34 1.78 -1.32
CA ASP A 110 1.87 2.53 -0.18
C ASP A 110 1.62 4.04 -0.34
N SER A 111 1.70 4.56 -1.58
CA SER A 111 1.35 5.95 -1.89
C SER A 111 -0.13 6.23 -1.62
N MET A 112 -1.02 5.31 -1.99
CA MET A 112 -2.45 5.40 -1.68
C MET A 112 -2.66 5.46 -0.17
N CYS A 113 -2.18 4.47 0.59
CA CYS A 113 -2.33 4.42 2.04
C CYS A 113 -1.83 5.71 2.72
N ALA A 114 -0.66 6.22 2.33
CA ALA A 114 -0.09 7.43 2.93
C ALA A 114 -0.89 8.71 2.62
N ASN A 115 -1.64 8.73 1.53
CA ASN A 115 -2.40 9.91 1.08
C ASN A 115 -3.90 9.86 1.44
N LEU A 116 -4.46 8.73 1.86
CA LEU A 116 -5.87 8.56 2.22
C LEU A 116 -6.25 9.23 3.56
N LYS A 117 -5.69 10.41 3.86
CA LYS A 117 -5.92 11.13 5.13
C LYS A 117 -7.39 11.47 5.39
N ASN A 118 -8.15 11.80 4.35
CA ASN A 118 -9.59 12.08 4.47
C ASN A 118 -10.38 10.82 4.82
N PHE A 119 -10.00 9.67 4.24
CA PHE A 119 -10.57 8.37 4.54
C PHE A 119 -10.33 7.98 6.00
N PHE A 120 -9.14 8.23 6.53
CA PHE A 120 -8.75 7.93 7.90
C PHE A 120 -8.98 9.09 8.89
N LYS A 121 -9.73 10.12 8.51
CA LYS A 121 -10.08 11.24 9.42
C LYS A 121 -10.86 10.77 10.65
N LYS A 122 -11.68 9.71 10.48
CA LYS A 122 -12.37 9.00 11.56
C LYS A 122 -12.01 7.52 11.47
N PRO A 123 -10.84 7.10 12.02
CA PRO A 123 -10.30 5.75 11.80
C PRO A 123 -11.28 4.65 12.20
N SER A 124 -12.02 4.81 13.29
CA SER A 124 -13.02 3.82 13.77
C SER A 124 -14.11 3.51 12.74
N GLN A 125 -14.46 4.45 11.85
CA GLN A 125 -15.48 4.21 10.81
C GLN A 125 -15.00 3.33 9.65
N VAL A 126 -13.69 3.15 9.51
CA VAL A 126 -13.08 2.39 8.41
C VAL A 126 -12.22 1.21 8.90
N TYR A 127 -12.15 0.99 10.20
CA TYR A 127 -11.33 -0.07 10.79
C TYR A 127 -11.72 -1.47 10.30
N ASP A 128 -13.02 -1.80 10.33
CA ASP A 128 -13.52 -3.09 9.86
C ASP A 128 -13.21 -3.32 8.37
N PHE A 129 -13.26 -2.27 7.56
CA PHE A 129 -12.87 -2.33 6.15
C PHE A 129 -11.38 -2.65 5.99
N VAL A 130 -10.53 -2.04 6.82
CA VAL A 130 -9.08 -2.33 6.83
C VAL A 130 -8.83 -3.78 7.26
N LEU A 131 -9.48 -4.24 8.32
CA LEU A 131 -9.35 -5.63 8.77
C LEU A 131 -9.86 -6.63 7.73
N SER A 132 -10.99 -6.35 7.09
CA SER A 132 -11.53 -7.24 6.04
C SER A 132 -10.58 -7.37 4.86
N SER A 133 -9.81 -6.33 4.54
CA SER A 133 -8.78 -6.37 3.49
C SER A 133 -7.69 -7.42 3.76
N LEU A 134 -7.41 -7.74 5.03
CA LEU A 134 -6.41 -8.75 5.43
C LEU A 134 -6.84 -10.20 5.08
N SER A 135 -8.10 -10.40 4.74
CA SER A 135 -8.65 -11.70 4.33
C SER A 135 -8.83 -11.82 2.80
N SER A 136 -8.33 -10.84 2.04
CA SER A 136 -8.39 -10.87 0.58
C SER A 136 -7.47 -11.95 0.00
N GLU A 137 -7.85 -12.49 -1.16
CA GLU A 137 -7.01 -13.37 -1.97
C GLU A 137 -5.94 -12.57 -2.77
N HIS A 138 -6.08 -11.24 -2.88
CA HIS A 138 -5.16 -10.37 -3.62
C HIS A 138 -4.07 -9.79 -2.70
N SER A 139 -2.81 -10.02 -3.05
CA SER A 139 -1.64 -9.61 -2.26
C SER A 139 -1.61 -8.12 -1.94
N PHE A 140 -1.93 -7.26 -2.92
CA PHE A 140 -1.90 -5.81 -2.69
C PHE A 140 -3.12 -5.28 -1.96
N THR A 141 -4.25 -5.98 -1.97
CA THR A 141 -5.37 -5.69 -1.06
C THR A 141 -5.00 -6.03 0.38
N VAL A 142 -4.34 -7.18 0.61
CA VAL A 142 -3.78 -7.52 1.93
C VAL A 142 -2.73 -6.50 2.36
N ARG A 143 -1.82 -6.11 1.44
CA ARG A 143 -0.82 -5.07 1.71
C ARG A 143 -1.45 -3.72 2.05
N PHE A 144 -2.52 -3.32 1.38
CA PHE A 144 -3.30 -2.12 1.72
C PHE A 144 -3.78 -2.17 3.18
N GLY A 145 -4.34 -3.30 3.62
CA GLY A 145 -4.74 -3.51 5.02
C GLY A 145 -3.56 -3.32 5.98
N ILE A 146 -2.44 -4.03 5.73
CA ILE A 146 -1.23 -3.98 6.56
C ILE A 146 -0.66 -2.56 6.64
N VAL A 147 -0.50 -1.87 5.50
CA VAL A 147 0.08 -0.51 5.45
C VAL A 147 -0.88 0.53 6.05
N SER A 148 -2.18 0.31 5.95
CA SER A 148 -3.18 1.13 6.64
C SER A 148 -3.07 0.98 8.16
N LEU A 149 -2.94 -0.25 8.68
CA LEU A 149 -2.68 -0.49 10.11
C LEU A 149 -1.39 0.20 10.56
N LEU A 150 -0.33 0.12 9.77
CA LEU A 150 0.96 0.77 10.05
C LEU A 150 0.82 2.28 10.20
N ASN A 151 0.07 2.92 9.31
CA ASN A 151 -0.04 4.37 9.25
C ASN A 151 -0.99 4.95 10.32
N TYR A 152 -2.06 4.23 10.69
CA TYR A 152 -3.21 4.84 11.37
C TYR A 152 -3.64 4.16 12.68
N TYR A 153 -3.19 2.91 12.98
CA TYR A 153 -3.79 2.12 14.06
C TYR A 153 -2.80 1.55 15.08
N ILE A 154 -1.48 1.88 15.00
CA ILE A 154 -0.54 1.39 16.02
C ILE A 154 -0.71 2.25 17.30
N ASP A 155 -1.54 1.77 18.21
CA ASP A 155 -1.85 2.34 19.51
C ASP A 155 -2.23 1.22 20.50
N SER A 156 -2.48 1.58 21.76
CA SER A 156 -2.80 0.62 22.83
C SER A 156 -4.11 -0.13 22.65
N GLU A 157 -5.07 0.42 21.90
CA GLU A 157 -6.38 -0.18 21.65
C GLU A 157 -6.29 -1.30 20.58
N HIS A 158 -5.51 -1.07 19.52
CA HIS A 158 -5.49 -1.94 18.35
C HIS A 158 -4.30 -2.91 18.33
N ILE A 159 -3.26 -2.67 19.12
CA ILE A 159 -1.98 -3.39 18.99
C ILE A 159 -2.12 -4.91 19.12
N ASP A 160 -2.95 -5.42 20.02
CA ASP A 160 -3.09 -6.87 20.24
C ASP A 160 -3.71 -7.55 19.00
N THR A 161 -4.71 -6.91 18.38
CA THR A 161 -5.28 -7.36 17.10
C THR A 161 -4.24 -7.32 15.99
N ILE A 162 -3.48 -6.22 15.87
CA ILE A 162 -2.43 -6.06 14.87
C ILE A 162 -1.37 -7.16 14.97
N LEU A 163 -0.88 -7.43 16.19
CA LEU A 163 0.13 -8.46 16.41
C LEU A 163 -0.42 -9.86 16.09
N GLY A 164 -1.68 -10.15 16.47
CA GLY A 164 -2.37 -11.39 16.12
C GLY A 164 -2.49 -11.58 14.61
N GLU A 165 -2.89 -10.54 13.87
CA GLU A 165 -2.98 -10.57 12.41
C GLU A 165 -1.60 -10.75 11.76
N CYS A 166 -0.54 -10.13 12.28
CA CYS A 166 0.81 -10.35 11.78
C CYS A 166 1.25 -11.82 11.94
N VAL A 167 0.93 -12.45 13.06
CA VAL A 167 1.21 -13.88 13.27
C VAL A 167 0.41 -14.71 12.27
N ARG A 168 -0.92 -14.54 12.22
CA ARG A 168 -1.79 -15.27 11.30
C ARG A 168 -1.33 -15.18 9.85
N LEU A 169 -1.10 -13.96 9.35
CA LEU A 169 -0.68 -13.72 7.97
C LEU A 169 0.70 -14.31 7.66
N SER A 170 1.64 -14.28 8.62
CA SER A 170 2.97 -14.84 8.39
C SER A 170 2.93 -16.35 8.12
N HIS A 171 2.02 -17.08 8.77
CA HIS A 171 1.88 -18.53 8.61
C HIS A 171 1.06 -18.94 7.39
N LEU A 172 0.13 -18.12 6.89
CA LEU A 172 -0.64 -18.43 5.69
C LEU A 172 0.23 -18.76 4.47
N VAL A 173 1.44 -18.24 4.42
CA VAL A 173 2.41 -18.51 3.34
C VAL A 173 3.02 -19.90 3.44
N GLU A 174 3.35 -20.35 4.66
CA GLU A 174 3.97 -21.67 4.89
C GLU A 174 2.95 -22.79 4.69
N ASP A 175 1.67 -22.55 4.99
CA ASP A 175 0.59 -23.51 4.80
C ASP A 175 0.19 -23.71 3.32
N GLY A 176 0.92 -23.10 2.39
CA GLY A 176 0.67 -23.24 0.95
C GLY A 176 -0.50 -22.41 0.44
N VAL A 177 -1.10 -21.58 1.28
CA VAL A 177 -2.09 -20.59 0.89
C VAL A 177 -1.33 -19.40 0.30
N GLY A 178 -1.18 -19.36 -1.02
CA GLY A 178 -0.57 -18.22 -1.72
C GLY A 178 -1.63 -17.18 -2.06
N TRP A 179 -1.26 -15.90 -2.02
CA TRP A 179 -2.11 -14.84 -2.56
C TRP A 179 -2.10 -14.86 -4.08
N ARG A 180 -3.28 -14.65 -4.67
CA ARG A 180 -3.42 -14.53 -6.12
C ARG A 180 -2.78 -13.24 -6.61
N LYS A 181 -2.18 -13.32 -7.79
CA LYS A 181 -1.75 -12.12 -8.54
C LYS A 181 -2.97 -11.27 -8.85
N THR A 182 -2.78 -9.96 -8.87
CA THR A 182 -3.77 -9.08 -9.48
C THR A 182 -3.91 -9.44 -10.97
N PRO A 183 -5.09 -9.25 -11.58
CA PRO A 183 -5.33 -9.65 -12.98
C PRO A 183 -4.37 -9.06 -13.99
N LEU A 184 -3.66 -7.97 -13.64
CA LEU A 184 -2.85 -7.16 -14.55
C LEU A 184 -1.33 -7.31 -14.34
N GLY A 185 -0.85 -7.93 -13.25
CA GLY A 185 0.57 -7.89 -12.90
C GLY A 185 1.30 -9.22 -13.05
N VAL A 186 2.43 -9.19 -13.74
CA VAL A 186 3.45 -10.24 -13.70
C VAL A 186 4.63 -9.72 -12.89
N SER A 187 4.55 -9.80 -11.57
CA SER A 187 5.72 -9.53 -10.74
C SER A 187 6.70 -10.70 -10.80
N PRO A 188 8.00 -10.48 -11.04
CA PRO A 188 9.02 -11.51 -10.95
C PRO A 188 9.25 -11.98 -9.50
N TYR A 189 8.74 -11.24 -8.52
CA TYR A 189 8.76 -11.65 -7.13
C TYR A 189 7.51 -12.45 -6.80
N ASN A 190 7.68 -13.48 -5.97
CA ASN A 190 6.57 -14.17 -5.35
C ASN A 190 5.69 -13.13 -4.62
N GLU A 191 4.37 -13.16 -4.86
CA GLU A 191 3.39 -12.27 -4.24
C GLU A 191 3.49 -12.27 -2.70
N ASN A 192 3.86 -13.42 -2.14
CA ASN A 192 4.13 -13.60 -0.72
C ASN A 192 5.24 -12.66 -0.21
N TYR A 193 6.23 -12.33 -1.05
CA TYR A 193 7.30 -11.41 -0.69
C TYR A 193 6.75 -10.03 -0.32
N TYR A 194 5.80 -9.49 -1.09
CA TYR A 194 5.27 -8.14 -0.85
C TYR A 194 4.42 -8.06 0.42
N VAL A 195 3.68 -9.12 0.73
CA VAL A 195 2.90 -9.22 1.98
C VAL A 195 3.84 -9.40 3.17
N ASN A 196 4.78 -10.35 3.11
CA ASN A 196 5.74 -10.60 4.18
C ASN A 196 6.62 -9.39 4.48
N MET A 197 7.00 -8.64 3.45
CA MET A 197 7.77 -7.40 3.61
C MET A 197 6.94 -6.31 4.31
N ALA A 198 5.64 -6.22 4.01
CA ALA A 198 4.74 -5.29 4.69
C ALA A 198 4.52 -5.66 6.16
N ILE A 199 4.35 -6.96 6.47
CA ILE A 199 4.26 -7.46 7.86
C ILE A 199 5.54 -7.10 8.63
N ALA A 200 6.71 -7.39 8.05
CA ALA A 200 7.98 -7.06 8.68
C ALA A 200 8.16 -5.55 8.93
N TRP A 201 7.64 -4.73 8.02
CA TRP A 201 7.65 -3.28 8.17
C TRP A 201 6.68 -2.82 9.27
N LEU A 202 5.44 -3.31 9.28
CA LEU A 202 4.47 -3.04 10.34
C LEU A 202 5.02 -3.42 11.72
N LEU A 203 5.58 -4.63 11.87
CA LEU A 203 6.17 -5.09 13.12
C LEU A 203 7.31 -4.18 13.59
N SER A 204 8.15 -3.68 12.68
CA SER A 204 9.21 -2.74 13.06
C SER A 204 8.67 -1.43 13.63
N PHE A 205 7.49 -0.96 13.19
CA PHE A 205 6.81 0.18 13.76
C PHE A 205 6.11 -0.16 15.09
N CYS A 206 5.60 -1.38 15.23
CA CYS A 206 5.08 -1.87 16.52
C CYS A 206 6.18 -1.91 17.58
N VAL A 207 7.40 -2.34 17.21
CA VAL A 207 8.57 -2.29 18.12
C VAL A 207 8.89 -0.85 18.55
N VAL A 208 8.73 0.14 17.68
CA VAL A 208 8.97 1.55 18.02
C VAL A 208 7.91 2.10 18.97
N LYS A 209 6.62 1.75 18.77
CA LYS A 209 5.49 2.38 19.45
C LYS A 209 4.99 1.59 20.67
N GLU A 210 5.02 0.25 20.58
CA GLU A 210 4.43 -0.68 21.54
C GLU A 210 5.42 -1.82 21.87
N TYR A 211 6.66 -1.46 22.23
CA TYR A 211 7.79 -2.37 22.42
C TYR A 211 7.47 -3.58 23.30
N SER A 212 6.88 -3.33 24.48
CA SER A 212 6.60 -4.37 25.50
C SER A 212 5.71 -5.51 24.99
N LYS A 213 4.82 -5.22 24.03
CA LYS A 213 3.94 -6.19 23.40
C LYS A 213 4.60 -6.81 22.17
N ALA A 214 5.19 -5.98 21.30
CA ALA A 214 5.78 -6.42 20.05
C ALA A 214 6.98 -7.35 20.23
N VAL A 215 7.85 -7.10 21.23
CA VAL A 215 9.04 -7.91 21.49
C VAL A 215 8.71 -9.36 21.83
N LYS A 216 7.56 -9.61 22.47
CA LYS A 216 7.10 -10.96 22.85
C LYS A 216 6.90 -11.88 21.64
N LEU A 217 6.58 -11.34 20.47
CA LEU A 217 6.47 -12.14 19.27
C LEU A 217 7.81 -12.77 18.88
N PHE A 218 8.89 -12.04 19.09
CA PHE A 218 10.25 -12.51 18.80
C PHE A 218 10.77 -13.44 19.91
N GLU A 219 10.57 -13.09 21.19
CA GLU A 219 10.94 -13.92 22.33
C GLU A 219 10.28 -15.30 22.29
N ASN A 220 8.99 -15.35 21.95
CA ASN A 220 8.20 -16.57 21.84
C ASN A 220 8.24 -17.23 20.46
N ARG A 221 8.99 -16.68 19.49
CA ARG A 221 9.17 -17.23 18.14
C ARG A 221 7.85 -17.51 17.41
N LEU A 222 6.88 -16.58 17.51
CA LEU A 222 5.52 -16.76 17.00
C LEU A 222 5.38 -16.53 15.50
N LEU A 223 6.41 -16.03 14.84
CA LEU A 223 6.43 -15.67 13.42
C LEU A 223 7.21 -16.70 12.61
N THR A 224 6.90 -16.84 11.32
CA THR A 224 7.76 -17.60 10.42
C THR A 224 9.17 -17.04 10.40
N LYS A 225 10.17 -17.90 10.19
CA LYS A 225 11.60 -17.52 10.26
C LYS A 225 11.93 -16.30 9.39
N TRP A 226 11.38 -16.26 8.18
CA TRP A 226 11.67 -15.15 7.26
C TRP A 226 11.12 -13.82 7.78
N VAL A 227 9.84 -13.78 8.17
CA VAL A 227 9.18 -12.56 8.70
C VAL A 227 9.84 -12.13 9.99
N HIS A 228 10.12 -13.07 10.91
CA HIS A 228 10.80 -12.85 12.16
C HIS A 228 12.14 -12.11 11.95
N ASN A 229 13.03 -12.70 11.17
CA ASN A 229 14.35 -12.12 10.93
C ASN A 229 14.29 -10.79 10.17
N LYS A 230 13.36 -10.66 9.22
CA LYS A 230 13.18 -9.43 8.45
C LYS A 230 12.62 -8.29 9.30
N ALA A 231 11.69 -8.57 10.21
CA ALA A 231 11.15 -7.58 11.14
C ALA A 231 12.22 -7.09 12.12
N ILE A 232 13.04 -8.00 12.66
CA ILE A 232 14.21 -7.62 13.49
C ILE A 232 15.18 -6.75 12.67
N GLN A 233 15.48 -7.14 11.43
CA GLN A 233 16.36 -6.35 10.56
C GLN A 233 15.84 -4.92 10.38
N LYS A 234 14.56 -4.77 10.01
CA LYS A 234 13.92 -3.45 9.83
C LYS A 234 13.89 -2.63 11.13
N SER A 235 13.70 -3.29 12.27
CA SER A 235 13.77 -2.64 13.59
C SER A 235 15.17 -2.10 13.88
N ILE A 236 16.21 -2.87 13.60
CA ILE A 236 17.61 -2.45 13.78
C ILE A 236 17.99 -1.28 12.86
N GLU A 237 17.46 -1.24 11.63
CA GLU A 237 17.64 -0.15 10.68
C GLU A 237 16.97 1.16 11.11
N SER A 238 15.98 1.10 12.00
CA SER A 238 15.25 2.28 12.48
C SER A 238 16.13 3.20 13.33
N LEU A 239 16.14 4.49 13.04
CA LEU A 239 16.80 5.51 13.86
C LEU A 239 16.04 5.82 15.18
N ARG A 240 14.82 5.32 15.33
CA ARG A 240 13.96 5.56 16.50
C ARG A 240 14.18 4.53 17.62
N ILE A 241 14.94 3.48 17.38
CA ILE A 241 15.25 2.43 18.35
C ILE A 241 16.66 2.65 18.89
N ASP A 242 16.81 2.65 20.20
CA ASP A 242 18.08 2.84 20.89
C ASP A 242 19.03 1.66 20.68
N LYS A 243 20.32 1.88 20.98
CA LYS A 243 21.38 0.90 20.75
C LYS A 243 21.21 -0.37 21.57
N ALA A 244 20.79 -0.26 22.85
CA ALA A 244 20.65 -1.43 23.72
C ALA A 244 19.51 -2.34 23.23
N THR A 245 18.38 -1.76 22.84
CA THR A 245 17.26 -2.48 22.24
C THR A 245 17.66 -3.15 20.93
N LYS A 246 18.46 -2.48 20.08
CA LYS A 246 18.98 -3.09 18.84
C LYS A 246 19.87 -4.31 19.11
N GLU A 247 20.77 -4.21 20.08
CA GLU A 247 21.62 -5.34 20.44
C GLU A 247 20.79 -6.51 21.00
N TYR A 248 19.81 -6.24 21.83
CA TYR A 248 18.91 -7.28 22.32
C TYR A 248 18.12 -7.96 21.17
N LEU A 249 17.54 -7.20 20.26
CA LEU A 249 16.82 -7.75 19.11
C LEU A 249 17.73 -8.64 18.24
N LYS A 250 19.01 -8.31 18.11
CA LYS A 250 19.97 -9.16 17.37
C LYS A 250 20.10 -10.56 17.98
N THR A 251 20.01 -10.67 19.32
CA THR A 251 20.12 -11.98 20.01
C THR A 251 18.90 -12.86 19.79
N LEU A 252 17.77 -12.28 19.36
CA LEU A 252 16.50 -12.98 19.10
C LEU A 252 16.38 -13.56 17.70
N LYS A 253 17.33 -13.32 16.78
CA LYS A 253 17.30 -13.87 15.41
C LYS A 253 17.31 -15.40 15.41
N LEU A 254 16.60 -15.99 14.42
CA LEU A 254 16.45 -17.43 14.20
C LEU A 254 17.40 -17.95 13.12
#